data_7d12239ca7ca62ea26b8e0bcf6cccb19
#
_entry.id   7d12239ca7ca62ea26b8e0bcf6cccb19
#
_cell.length_a   1.000
_cell.length_b   1.000
_cell.length_c   1.000
_cell.angle_alpha   90.00
_cell.angle_beta   90.00
_cell.angle_gamma   90.00
#
_symmetry.space_group_name_H-M   'P 1'
#
loop_
_entity.id
_entity.type
_entity.pdbx_description
1 polymer ?
#
loop_
_entity_poly.entity_id
_entity_poly.type
_entity_poly.pdbx_seq_one_letter_code
_entity_poly.pdbx_strand_id
1 'polypeptide(L)'
;MDNGHTNNGVKCLAGTGPWKLSEHKRNQYAVFSINETYWGEKPKLKSIRWNVLPDAQTMLMALQKGEIDLIFGADGDQLTSDALSMLQKSHSLSVSLSEPIASRAILLNTKRAVTADSTLRLAIAHAIDRQAIAKGILNNLEEPAPTLFARNVPYCDVDLKIREYSPQKARDLLDQAGWFASQDGIREKNGIKAEVAFYYNAQNAQERTIAEVIQADLAQVGIKVNLFGEEKQIFLDRQRSGDFDLQYALSWGAPYDPQSYLSSWRIPAHGDYQAQLGLPNKEKIDRLIGDFMIEMNEDKRQALVSTILETIHNADVYVPISYSRTKAVHTPSLKGVDFKVSQYEIPFESMYFESGNQP
;
A
#
# COMPACT_ATOMS: atom_id res chain seq x y z
N MET A 1 4.30 22.61 30.80
CA MET A 1 4.07 21.22 31.27
C MET A 1 5.27 20.42 30.84
N ASP A 2 5.94 19.82 31.78
CA ASP A 2 7.14 19.02 31.51
C ASP A 2 6.70 17.67 30.90
N ASN A 3 6.95 17.45 29.62
CA ASN A 3 6.55 16.23 28.93
C ASN A 3 7.41 15.01 29.27
N GLY A 4 8.26 15.11 30.30
CA GLY A 4 8.93 13.97 30.92
C GLY A 4 9.86 13.15 30.01
N HIS A 5 10.47 13.76 28.99
CA HIS A 5 11.51 13.11 28.22
C HIS A 5 12.77 12.94 29.05
N THR A 6 13.17 11.71 29.29
CA THR A 6 14.44 11.36 29.90
C THR A 6 15.21 10.43 28.97
N ASN A 7 16.51 10.27 29.18
CA ASN A 7 17.35 9.31 28.45
C ASN A 7 16.81 7.86 28.53
N ASN A 8 15.84 7.59 29.39
CA ASN A 8 15.21 6.28 29.59
C ASN A 8 13.81 6.17 28.92
N GLY A 9 13.45 7.09 28.02
CA GLY A 9 12.19 7.09 27.29
C GLY A 9 11.14 8.06 27.84
N VAL A 10 9.94 8.00 27.28
CA VAL A 10 8.81 8.86 27.64
C VAL A 10 8.26 8.44 28.99
N LYS A 11 8.26 9.32 29.98
CA LYS A 11 7.67 9.05 31.31
C LYS A 11 6.20 9.39 31.41
N CYS A 12 5.74 10.39 30.67
CA CYS A 12 4.31 10.73 30.56
C CYS A 12 4.00 11.30 29.20
N LEU A 13 2.78 11.12 28.75
CA LEU A 13 2.21 11.73 27.56
C LEU A 13 1.07 12.64 27.96
N ALA A 14 1.09 13.88 27.51
CA ALA A 14 -0.02 14.80 27.62
C ALA A 14 -0.77 14.81 26.29
N GLY A 15 -1.98 14.29 26.28
CA GLY A 15 -2.85 14.24 25.11
C GLY A 15 -4.26 14.70 25.46
N THR A 16 -5.04 15.09 24.46
CA THR A 16 -6.43 15.53 24.59
C THR A 16 -7.43 14.40 24.29
N GLY A 17 -6.95 13.20 23.98
CA GLY A 17 -7.76 12.05 23.60
C GLY A 17 -8.51 11.37 24.74
N PRO A 18 -9.38 10.39 24.39
CA PRO A 18 -10.21 9.68 25.37
C PRO A 18 -9.44 8.67 26.21
N TRP A 19 -8.20 8.33 25.88
CA TRP A 19 -7.34 7.44 26.67
C TRP A 19 -6.02 8.10 27.01
N LYS A 20 -5.43 7.67 28.12
CA LYS A 20 -4.10 8.06 28.60
C LYS A 20 -3.19 6.83 28.67
N LEU A 21 -1.93 6.96 28.25
CA LEU A 21 -0.95 5.91 28.47
C LEU A 21 -0.75 5.69 29.98
N SER A 22 -1.08 4.49 30.47
CA SER A 22 -0.95 4.11 31.87
C SER A 22 0.25 3.22 32.15
N GLU A 23 0.64 2.38 31.19
CA GLU A 23 1.79 1.50 31.30
C GLU A 23 2.43 1.28 29.94
N HIS A 24 3.76 1.17 29.90
CA HIS A 24 4.50 0.87 28.67
C HIS A 24 5.73 0.03 28.99
N LYS A 25 5.89 -1.06 28.25
CA LYS A 25 7.10 -1.88 28.26
C LYS A 25 7.63 -2.02 26.83
N ARG A 26 8.79 -1.43 26.61
CA ARG A 26 9.40 -1.36 25.26
C ARG A 26 9.45 -2.74 24.60
N ASN A 27 9.04 -2.81 23.34
CA ASN A 27 8.99 -4.01 22.50
C ASN A 27 8.11 -5.15 23.07
N GLN A 28 7.20 -4.86 24.00
CA GLN A 28 6.30 -5.86 24.58
C GLN A 28 4.84 -5.40 24.53
N TYR A 29 4.50 -4.27 25.17
CA TYR A 29 3.13 -3.77 25.19
C TYR A 29 3.03 -2.31 25.62
N ALA A 30 1.87 -1.73 25.33
CA ALA A 30 1.40 -0.47 25.92
C ALA A 30 -0.02 -0.64 26.43
N VAL A 31 -0.34 -0.05 27.59
CA VAL A 31 -1.69 -0.02 28.15
C VAL A 31 -2.19 1.41 28.21
N PHE A 32 -3.38 1.61 27.70
CA PHE A 32 -4.08 2.88 27.75
C PHE A 32 -5.32 2.74 28.60
N SER A 33 -5.51 3.62 29.57
CA SER A 33 -6.68 3.68 30.43
C SER A 33 -7.54 4.87 30.06
N ILE A 34 -8.85 4.79 30.32
CA ILE A 34 -9.79 5.87 30.03
C ILE A 34 -9.35 7.20 30.66
N ASN A 35 -9.49 8.27 29.90
CA ASN A 35 -9.29 9.62 30.39
C ASN A 35 -10.58 10.15 31.01
N GLU A 36 -10.69 10.09 32.34
CA GLU A 36 -11.89 10.54 33.06
C GLU A 36 -12.22 12.03 32.84
N THR A 37 -11.21 12.82 32.46
CA THR A 37 -11.37 14.27 32.18
C THR A 37 -11.52 14.57 30.70
N TYR A 38 -11.77 13.56 29.86
CA TYR A 38 -12.01 13.77 28.44
C TYR A 38 -13.26 14.63 28.20
N TRP A 39 -13.12 15.58 27.31
CA TRP A 39 -14.16 16.60 27.03
C TRP A 39 -15.27 16.10 26.07
N GLY A 40 -15.00 15.02 25.33
CA GLY A 40 -15.96 14.42 24.39
C GLY A 40 -16.76 13.27 25.01
N GLU A 41 -17.46 12.53 24.16
CA GLU A 41 -18.18 11.33 24.56
C GLU A 41 -17.21 10.25 25.07
N LYS A 42 -17.47 9.73 26.25
CA LYS A 42 -16.62 8.70 26.85
C LYS A 42 -16.78 7.38 26.12
N PRO A 43 -15.67 6.74 25.69
CA PRO A 43 -15.73 5.43 25.09
C PRO A 43 -16.23 4.36 26.07
N LYS A 44 -16.80 3.29 25.52
CA LYS A 44 -17.29 2.17 26.33
C LYS A 44 -16.16 1.26 26.86
N LEU A 45 -15.04 1.17 26.11
CA LEU A 45 -13.84 0.46 26.57
C LEU A 45 -13.14 1.27 27.65
N LYS A 46 -12.88 0.66 28.81
CA LYS A 46 -12.18 1.31 29.92
C LYS A 46 -10.67 1.30 29.78
N SER A 47 -10.14 0.30 29.07
CA SER A 47 -8.72 0.15 28.81
C SER A 47 -8.48 -0.51 27.45
N ILE A 48 -7.32 -0.22 26.87
CA ILE A 48 -6.82 -0.85 25.64
C ILE A 48 -5.41 -1.33 25.94
N ARG A 49 -5.15 -2.61 25.69
CA ARG A 49 -3.81 -3.19 25.76
C ARG A 49 -3.32 -3.47 24.34
N TRP A 50 -2.26 -2.82 23.94
CA TRP A 50 -1.60 -3.04 22.66
C TRP A 50 -0.39 -3.96 22.88
N ASN A 51 -0.45 -5.18 22.35
CA ASN A 51 0.63 -6.15 22.46
C ASN A 51 1.52 -6.13 21.20
N VAL A 52 2.84 -6.21 21.38
CA VAL A 52 3.80 -6.42 20.30
C VAL A 52 4.02 -7.93 20.15
N LEU A 53 3.53 -8.50 19.06
CA LEU A 53 3.68 -9.92 18.74
C LEU A 53 4.61 -10.06 17.53
N PRO A 54 5.48 -11.11 17.50
CA PRO A 54 6.59 -11.16 16.56
C PRO A 54 6.20 -11.45 15.11
N ASP A 55 5.08 -12.14 14.89
CA ASP A 55 4.67 -12.62 13.57
C ASP A 55 3.15 -12.88 13.48
N ALA A 56 2.67 -13.00 12.24
CA ALA A 56 1.26 -13.23 11.92
C ALA A 56 0.67 -14.51 12.53
N GLN A 57 1.45 -15.57 12.61
CA GLN A 57 0.95 -16.85 13.15
C GLN A 57 0.78 -16.78 14.66
N THR A 58 1.73 -16.16 15.37
CA THR A 58 1.62 -15.87 16.81
C THR A 58 0.40 -14.98 17.10
N MET A 59 0.18 -13.94 16.29
CA MET A 59 -1.01 -13.08 16.42
C MET A 59 -2.32 -13.87 16.25
N LEU A 60 -2.40 -14.71 15.22
CA LEU A 60 -3.59 -15.52 14.96
C LEU A 60 -3.86 -16.52 16.09
N MET A 61 -2.81 -17.19 16.57
CA MET A 61 -2.95 -18.13 17.70
C MET A 61 -3.41 -17.43 18.99
N ALA A 62 -2.87 -16.25 19.30
CA ALA A 62 -3.27 -15.45 20.45
C ALA A 62 -4.75 -15.04 20.35
N LEU A 63 -5.21 -14.64 19.16
CA LEU A 63 -6.61 -14.29 18.91
C LEU A 63 -7.53 -15.52 19.05
N GLN A 64 -7.15 -16.67 18.53
CA GLN A 64 -7.92 -17.90 18.64
C GLN A 64 -8.04 -18.42 20.09
N LYS A 65 -7.03 -18.16 20.92
CA LYS A 65 -7.04 -18.50 22.34
C LYS A 65 -7.75 -17.46 23.21
N GLY A 66 -8.14 -16.31 22.64
CA GLY A 66 -8.70 -15.20 23.40
C GLY A 66 -7.69 -14.42 24.24
N GLU A 67 -6.38 -14.54 23.94
CA GLU A 67 -5.32 -13.76 24.58
C GLU A 67 -5.26 -12.32 24.05
N ILE A 68 -5.80 -12.09 22.87
CA ILE A 68 -6.09 -10.78 22.26
C ILE A 68 -7.48 -10.81 21.64
N ASP A 69 -8.10 -9.64 21.46
CA ASP A 69 -9.46 -9.50 20.96
C ASP A 69 -9.53 -8.99 19.52
N LEU A 70 -8.47 -8.35 19.04
CA LEU A 70 -8.44 -7.67 17.74
C LEU A 70 -7.07 -7.72 17.10
N ILE A 71 -7.03 -8.06 15.80
CA ILE A 71 -5.93 -7.79 14.88
C ILE A 71 -6.45 -6.80 13.85
N PHE A 72 -5.71 -5.70 13.63
CA PHE A 72 -6.14 -4.62 12.76
C PHE A 72 -4.96 -4.11 11.92
N GLY A 73 -5.13 -4.00 10.59
CA GLY A 73 -4.08 -3.50 9.71
C GLY A 73 -4.40 -3.60 8.22
N ALA A 74 -3.58 -2.94 7.39
CA ALA A 74 -3.81 -2.81 5.96
C ALA A 74 -2.92 -3.71 5.08
N ASP A 75 -1.67 -3.95 5.46
CA ASP A 75 -0.63 -4.39 4.52
C ASP A 75 -0.47 -5.90 4.34
N GLY A 76 -1.19 -6.73 5.08
CA GLY A 76 -0.95 -8.18 5.07
C GLY A 76 0.24 -8.63 5.94
N ASP A 77 0.94 -7.69 6.60
CA ASP A 77 1.96 -8.01 7.59
C ASP A 77 1.36 -8.67 8.84
N GLN A 78 0.09 -8.38 9.13
CA GLN A 78 -0.64 -8.93 10.27
C GLN A 78 -1.19 -10.33 9.99
N LEU A 79 -1.85 -10.53 8.84
CA LEU A 79 -2.38 -11.82 8.42
C LEU A 79 -2.33 -11.94 6.89
N THR A 80 -1.97 -13.14 6.42
CA THR A 80 -1.98 -13.45 4.99
C THR A 80 -3.40 -13.49 4.44
N SER A 81 -3.55 -13.26 3.13
CA SER A 81 -4.85 -13.36 2.45
C SER A 81 -5.47 -14.76 2.58
N ASP A 82 -4.65 -15.80 2.60
CA ASP A 82 -5.11 -17.19 2.83
C ASP A 82 -5.68 -17.38 4.23
N ALA A 83 -4.97 -16.91 5.26
CA ALA A 83 -5.45 -16.99 6.65
C ALA A 83 -6.79 -16.24 6.82
N LEU A 84 -6.91 -15.03 6.26
CA LEU A 84 -8.15 -14.26 6.28
C LEU A 84 -9.30 -14.98 5.57
N SER A 85 -9.06 -15.54 4.38
CA SER A 85 -10.06 -16.30 3.63
C SER A 85 -10.53 -17.54 4.39
N MET A 86 -9.62 -18.24 5.08
CA MET A 86 -9.97 -19.38 5.93
C MET A 86 -10.83 -18.95 7.12
N LEU A 87 -10.48 -17.85 7.78
CA LEU A 87 -11.25 -17.33 8.93
C LEU A 87 -12.65 -16.89 8.54
N GLN A 88 -12.82 -16.23 7.40
CA GLN A 88 -14.15 -15.88 6.87
C GLN A 88 -15.06 -17.11 6.69
N LYS A 89 -14.49 -18.24 6.25
CA LYS A 89 -15.23 -19.48 6.02
C LYS A 89 -15.53 -20.23 7.33
N SER A 90 -14.69 -20.10 8.33
CA SER A 90 -14.83 -20.86 9.60
C SER A 90 -15.88 -20.27 10.54
N HIS A 91 -16.22 -18.99 10.38
CA HIS A 91 -17.13 -18.22 11.27
C HIS A 91 -16.75 -18.24 12.76
N SER A 92 -15.53 -18.69 13.10
CA SER A 92 -15.04 -18.72 14.48
C SER A 92 -14.63 -17.35 15.00
N LEU A 93 -14.25 -16.45 14.08
CA LEU A 93 -13.88 -15.07 14.32
C LEU A 93 -14.63 -14.17 13.33
N SER A 94 -14.79 -12.92 13.69
CA SER A 94 -15.36 -11.92 12.78
C SER A 94 -14.25 -11.34 11.91
N VAL A 95 -14.46 -11.26 10.60
CA VAL A 95 -13.55 -10.64 9.64
C VAL A 95 -14.27 -9.50 8.94
N SER A 96 -13.75 -8.30 9.07
CA SER A 96 -14.28 -7.08 8.45
C SER A 96 -13.25 -6.45 7.52
N LEU A 97 -13.70 -5.84 6.44
CA LEU A 97 -12.87 -5.16 5.44
C LEU A 97 -13.38 -3.73 5.27
N SER A 98 -12.47 -2.77 5.17
CA SER A 98 -12.81 -1.39 4.82
C SER A 98 -13.18 -1.25 3.33
N GLU A 99 -13.66 -0.07 2.96
CA GLU A 99 -13.57 0.37 1.56
C GLU A 99 -12.08 0.47 1.11
N PRO A 100 -11.79 0.51 -0.20
CA PRO A 100 -10.43 0.74 -0.70
C PRO A 100 -9.80 2.00 -0.11
N ILE A 101 -8.58 1.89 0.42
CA ILE A 101 -7.87 2.99 1.11
C ILE A 101 -6.47 3.24 0.58
N ALA A 102 -5.90 2.31 -0.16
CA ALA A 102 -4.57 2.43 -0.74
C ALA A 102 -4.49 1.62 -2.02
N SER A 103 -3.45 1.84 -2.81
CA SER A 103 -3.22 1.12 -4.06
C SER A 103 -1.87 0.43 -4.01
N ARG A 104 -1.86 -0.87 -4.28
CA ARG A 104 -0.64 -1.62 -4.57
C ARG A 104 -0.26 -1.37 -6.01
N ALA A 105 0.97 -1.00 -6.23
CA ALA A 105 1.48 -0.73 -7.57
C ALA A 105 2.94 -1.16 -7.70
N ILE A 106 3.38 -1.30 -8.95
CA ILE A 106 4.79 -1.42 -9.28
C ILE A 106 5.26 -0.08 -9.85
N LEU A 107 6.30 0.48 -9.26
CA LEU A 107 7.01 1.65 -9.80
C LEU A 107 7.93 1.19 -10.91
N LEU A 108 7.96 1.91 -12.03
CA LEU A 108 8.89 1.73 -13.13
C LEU A 108 9.79 2.96 -13.20
N ASN A 109 11.08 2.79 -12.95
CA ASN A 109 12.03 3.90 -12.90
C ASN A 109 12.39 4.39 -14.29
N THR A 110 11.92 5.58 -14.63
CA THR A 110 12.09 6.19 -15.98
C THR A 110 13.52 6.61 -16.32
N LYS A 111 14.47 6.53 -15.37
CA LYS A 111 15.89 6.81 -15.59
C LYS A 111 16.72 5.56 -15.93
N ARG A 112 16.16 4.38 -15.80
CA ARG A 112 16.90 3.12 -16.03
C ARG A 112 16.85 2.74 -17.51
N ALA A 113 17.92 2.16 -18.02
CA ALA A 113 18.12 1.94 -19.45
C ALA A 113 16.94 1.22 -20.14
N VAL A 114 16.38 0.20 -19.51
CA VAL A 114 15.26 -0.59 -20.06
C VAL A 114 13.93 0.14 -19.84
N THR A 115 13.66 0.59 -18.63
CA THR A 115 12.38 1.20 -18.24
C THR A 115 12.28 2.70 -18.61
N ALA A 116 13.35 3.31 -19.19
CA ALA A 116 13.25 4.62 -19.83
C ALA A 116 12.35 4.59 -21.08
N ASP A 117 12.27 3.46 -21.78
CA ASP A 117 11.40 3.29 -22.95
C ASP A 117 9.93 3.27 -22.54
N SER A 118 9.16 4.28 -22.94
CA SER A 118 7.75 4.42 -22.59
C SER A 118 6.88 3.30 -23.17
N THR A 119 7.24 2.80 -24.36
CA THR A 119 6.47 1.70 -24.99
C THR A 119 6.70 0.38 -24.23
N LEU A 120 7.91 0.16 -23.71
CA LEU A 120 8.19 -1.00 -22.85
C LEU A 120 7.40 -0.90 -21.55
N ARG A 121 7.31 0.29 -20.92
CA ARG A 121 6.47 0.49 -19.71
C ARG A 121 4.99 0.20 -19.99
N LEU A 122 4.46 0.70 -21.12
CA LEU A 122 3.10 0.41 -21.56
C LEU A 122 2.89 -1.09 -21.81
N ALA A 123 3.86 -1.78 -22.42
CA ALA A 123 3.81 -3.22 -22.64
C ALA A 123 3.77 -3.99 -21.30
N ILE A 124 4.60 -3.60 -20.31
CA ILE A 124 4.54 -4.16 -18.94
C ILE A 124 3.14 -4.01 -18.35
N ALA A 125 2.52 -2.83 -18.50
CA ALA A 125 1.18 -2.58 -17.96
C ALA A 125 0.09 -3.47 -18.59
N HIS A 126 0.25 -3.87 -19.86
CA HIS A 126 -0.65 -4.81 -20.54
C HIS A 126 -0.30 -6.29 -20.30
N ALA A 127 0.91 -6.61 -19.86
CA ALA A 127 1.35 -7.98 -19.67
C ALA A 127 0.96 -8.58 -18.31
N ILE A 128 0.60 -7.78 -17.31
CA ILE A 128 0.31 -8.23 -15.94
C ILE A 128 -1.17 -8.51 -15.75
N ASP A 129 -1.51 -9.75 -15.36
CA ASP A 129 -2.89 -10.19 -15.06
C ASP A 129 -3.31 -9.83 -13.63
N ARG A 130 -3.85 -8.61 -13.48
CA ARG A 130 -4.37 -8.11 -12.19
C ARG A 130 -5.53 -8.94 -11.64
N GLN A 131 -6.35 -9.51 -12.54
CA GLN A 131 -7.48 -10.36 -12.14
C GLN A 131 -7.00 -11.68 -11.55
N ALA A 132 -6.01 -12.31 -12.16
CA ALA A 132 -5.40 -13.53 -11.65
C ALA A 132 -4.73 -13.28 -10.29
N ILE A 133 -4.03 -12.15 -10.12
CA ILE A 133 -3.42 -11.75 -8.84
C ILE A 133 -4.52 -11.55 -7.77
N ALA A 134 -5.54 -10.75 -8.05
CA ALA A 134 -6.62 -10.48 -7.10
C ALA A 134 -7.35 -11.78 -6.67
N LYS A 135 -7.65 -12.66 -7.63
CA LYS A 135 -8.35 -13.92 -7.37
C LYS A 135 -7.46 -14.96 -6.73
N GLY A 136 -6.25 -15.19 -7.26
CA GLY A 136 -5.40 -16.33 -6.91
C GLY A 136 -4.49 -16.06 -5.70
N ILE A 137 -4.02 -14.81 -5.52
CA ILE A 137 -3.08 -14.44 -4.45
C ILE A 137 -3.80 -13.69 -3.34
N LEU A 138 -4.70 -12.77 -3.71
CA LEU A 138 -5.40 -11.92 -2.74
C LEU A 138 -6.76 -12.48 -2.31
N ASN A 139 -7.17 -13.65 -2.82
CA ASN A 139 -8.41 -14.34 -2.47
C ASN A 139 -9.67 -13.46 -2.60
N ASN A 140 -9.69 -12.51 -3.55
CA ASN A 140 -10.71 -11.49 -3.74
C ASN A 140 -10.95 -10.57 -2.52
N LEU A 141 -9.99 -10.50 -1.59
CA LEU A 141 -10.04 -9.56 -0.46
C LEU A 141 -9.72 -8.12 -0.91
N GLU A 142 -9.08 -7.98 -2.05
CA GLU A 142 -8.77 -6.71 -2.71
C GLU A 142 -9.25 -6.77 -4.16
N GLU A 143 -9.70 -5.64 -4.68
CA GLU A 143 -10.14 -5.52 -6.07
C GLU A 143 -8.97 -5.21 -6.99
N PRO A 144 -8.95 -5.71 -8.24
CA PRO A 144 -7.96 -5.30 -9.23
C PRO A 144 -8.00 -3.78 -9.44
N ALA A 145 -6.84 -3.13 -9.45
CA ALA A 145 -6.75 -1.68 -9.64
C ALA A 145 -6.51 -1.34 -11.12
N PRO A 146 -7.51 -0.80 -11.84
CA PRO A 146 -7.34 -0.34 -13.21
C PRO A 146 -6.55 0.96 -13.31
N THR A 147 -6.54 1.76 -12.24
CA THR A 147 -5.88 3.07 -12.11
C THR A 147 -5.15 3.17 -10.78
N LEU A 148 -4.26 4.17 -10.66
CA LEU A 148 -3.44 4.31 -9.44
C LEU A 148 -4.27 4.62 -8.19
N PHE A 149 -5.36 5.35 -8.33
CA PHE A 149 -6.27 5.63 -7.21
C PHE A 149 -7.64 5.04 -7.47
N ALA A 150 -8.29 4.55 -6.44
CA ALA A 150 -9.69 4.16 -6.50
C ALA A 150 -10.59 5.40 -6.67
N ARG A 151 -11.74 5.22 -7.34
CA ARG A 151 -12.66 6.34 -7.67
C ARG A 151 -13.29 7.00 -6.44
N ASN A 152 -13.34 6.30 -5.31
CA ASN A 152 -13.83 6.84 -4.04
C ASN A 152 -12.82 7.77 -3.33
N VAL A 153 -11.59 7.87 -3.83
CA VAL A 153 -10.60 8.83 -3.33
C VAL A 153 -10.97 10.23 -3.84
N PRO A 154 -11.04 11.27 -3.00
CA PRO A 154 -11.36 12.63 -3.42
C PRO A 154 -10.54 13.09 -4.63
N TYR A 155 -11.17 13.72 -5.60
CA TYR A 155 -10.61 14.20 -6.88
C TYR A 155 -10.08 13.11 -7.82
N CYS A 156 -10.13 11.83 -7.46
CA CYS A 156 -9.52 10.74 -8.24
C CYS A 156 -10.50 9.99 -9.15
N ASP A 157 -11.78 10.39 -9.20
CA ASP A 157 -12.73 9.90 -10.21
C ASP A 157 -12.45 10.57 -11.57
N VAL A 158 -11.41 10.10 -12.23
CA VAL A 158 -10.93 10.60 -13.52
C VAL A 158 -11.08 9.48 -14.56
N ASP A 159 -11.58 9.82 -15.73
CA ASP A 159 -11.75 8.84 -16.82
C ASP A 159 -10.42 8.59 -17.52
N LEU A 160 -9.68 7.58 -17.04
CA LEU A 160 -8.38 7.16 -17.55
C LEU A 160 -8.50 5.90 -18.41
N LYS A 161 -7.79 5.86 -19.52
CA LYS A 161 -7.80 4.69 -20.42
C LYS A 161 -7.19 3.47 -19.76
N ILE A 162 -8.02 2.48 -19.39
CA ILE A 162 -7.58 1.26 -18.70
C ILE A 162 -6.56 0.48 -19.54
N ARG A 163 -5.52 -0.02 -18.87
CA ARG A 163 -4.53 -0.95 -19.43
C ARG A 163 -5.04 -2.38 -19.21
N GLU A 164 -5.85 -2.86 -20.14
CA GLU A 164 -6.38 -4.23 -20.07
C GLU A 164 -5.29 -5.27 -20.21
N TYR A 165 -5.41 -6.39 -19.52
CA TYR A 165 -4.50 -7.53 -19.66
C TYR A 165 -4.57 -8.08 -21.09
N SER A 166 -3.46 -8.04 -21.78
CA SER A 166 -3.32 -8.54 -23.14
C SER A 166 -1.84 -8.81 -23.45
N PRO A 167 -1.33 -10.01 -23.18
CA PRO A 167 0.04 -10.39 -23.54
C PRO A 167 0.32 -10.25 -25.04
N GLN A 168 -0.68 -10.46 -25.89
CA GLN A 168 -0.51 -10.25 -27.35
C GLN A 168 -0.26 -8.79 -27.66
N LYS A 169 -1.06 -7.88 -27.11
CA LYS A 169 -0.86 -6.44 -27.30
C LYS A 169 0.49 -5.97 -26.76
N ALA A 170 0.93 -6.54 -25.63
CA ALA A 170 2.25 -6.25 -25.08
C ALA A 170 3.37 -6.66 -26.05
N ARG A 171 3.27 -7.85 -26.65
CA ARG A 171 4.23 -8.29 -27.69
C ARG A 171 4.23 -7.38 -28.91
N ASP A 172 3.04 -7.04 -29.43
CA ASP A 172 2.89 -6.17 -30.61
C ASP A 172 3.50 -4.78 -30.36
N LEU A 173 3.30 -4.21 -29.17
CA LEU A 173 3.90 -2.95 -28.74
C LEU A 173 5.43 -3.04 -28.71
N LEU A 174 5.97 -4.11 -28.14
CA LEU A 174 7.42 -4.33 -28.06
C LEU A 174 8.03 -4.50 -29.45
N ASP A 175 7.39 -5.26 -30.36
CA ASP A 175 7.84 -5.43 -31.74
C ASP A 175 7.85 -4.08 -32.48
N GLN A 176 6.77 -3.29 -32.38
CA GLN A 176 6.68 -1.95 -32.98
C GLN A 176 7.75 -0.99 -32.45
N ALA A 177 8.13 -1.13 -31.19
CA ALA A 177 9.16 -0.31 -30.56
C ALA A 177 10.59 -0.78 -30.86
N GLY A 178 10.77 -1.89 -31.61
CA GLY A 178 12.08 -2.44 -31.95
C GLY A 178 12.70 -3.34 -30.88
N TRP A 179 11.90 -3.84 -29.94
CA TRP A 179 12.29 -4.86 -28.99
C TRP A 179 12.03 -6.25 -29.57
N PHE A 180 13.01 -6.89 -30.17
CA PHE A 180 12.86 -8.19 -30.82
C PHE A 180 13.39 -9.32 -29.96
N ALA A 181 12.74 -10.49 -30.03
CA ALA A 181 13.18 -11.67 -29.31
C ALA A 181 14.57 -12.13 -29.81
N SER A 182 15.50 -12.35 -28.89
CA SER A 182 16.81 -12.95 -29.17
C SER A 182 16.76 -14.47 -29.04
N GLN A 183 17.89 -15.16 -29.27
CA GLN A 183 17.97 -16.62 -29.26
C GLN A 183 17.58 -17.26 -27.91
N ASP A 184 17.79 -16.52 -26.80
CA ASP A 184 17.43 -16.95 -25.45
C ASP A 184 15.98 -16.60 -25.07
N GLY A 185 15.20 -16.06 -26.02
CA GLY A 185 13.80 -15.68 -25.79
C GLY A 185 13.62 -14.32 -25.10
N ILE A 186 14.71 -13.68 -24.64
CA ILE A 186 14.66 -12.34 -24.04
C ILE A 186 14.67 -11.32 -25.18
N ARG A 187 13.84 -10.29 -25.08
CA ARG A 187 13.81 -9.23 -26.07
C ARG A 187 15.03 -8.32 -25.93
N GLU A 188 15.47 -7.79 -27.06
CA GLU A 188 16.62 -6.89 -27.14
C GLU A 188 16.33 -5.72 -28.11
N LYS A 189 16.84 -4.53 -27.76
CA LYS A 189 16.80 -3.33 -28.58
C LYS A 189 18.15 -2.61 -28.49
N ASN A 190 18.79 -2.37 -29.62
CA ASN A 190 20.09 -1.66 -29.69
C ASN A 190 21.18 -2.24 -28.78
N GLY A 191 21.24 -3.57 -28.63
CA GLY A 191 22.20 -4.24 -27.76
C GLY A 191 21.83 -4.27 -26.28
N ILE A 192 20.67 -3.72 -25.90
CA ILE A 192 20.17 -3.72 -24.53
C ILE A 192 19.10 -4.80 -24.41
N LYS A 193 19.30 -5.80 -23.54
CA LYS A 193 18.31 -6.83 -23.23
C LYS A 193 17.19 -6.25 -22.37
N ALA A 194 15.96 -6.71 -22.59
CA ALA A 194 14.81 -6.44 -21.75
C ALA A 194 14.90 -7.23 -20.44
N GLU A 195 15.89 -6.90 -19.64
CA GLU A 195 16.18 -7.51 -18.35
C GLU A 195 16.10 -6.44 -17.26
N VAL A 196 15.27 -6.66 -16.25
CA VAL A 196 14.97 -5.70 -15.19
C VAL A 196 15.10 -6.31 -13.80
N ALA A 197 15.59 -5.51 -12.86
CA ALA A 197 15.65 -5.84 -11.44
C ALA A 197 14.37 -5.38 -10.75
N PHE A 198 13.68 -6.30 -10.08
CA PHE A 198 12.46 -6.00 -9.32
C PHE A 198 12.67 -6.22 -7.82
N TYR A 199 12.52 -5.16 -7.06
CA TYR A 199 12.76 -5.13 -5.62
C TYR A 199 11.45 -5.10 -4.83
N TYR A 200 11.40 -5.91 -3.75
CA TYR A 200 10.28 -5.98 -2.82
C TYR A 200 10.78 -6.20 -1.38
N ASN A 201 9.93 -5.93 -0.39
CA ASN A 201 10.24 -6.19 1.02
C ASN A 201 10.16 -7.70 1.32
N ALA A 202 11.30 -8.33 1.63
CA ALA A 202 11.39 -9.77 1.92
C ALA A 202 10.60 -10.21 3.16
N GLN A 203 10.30 -9.29 4.07
CA GLN A 203 9.51 -9.57 5.27
C GLN A 203 8.01 -9.68 4.97
N ASN A 204 7.57 -9.24 3.77
CA ASN A 204 6.18 -9.34 3.33
C ASN A 204 6.01 -10.48 2.32
N ALA A 205 5.48 -11.61 2.78
CA ALA A 205 5.28 -12.80 1.95
C ALA A 205 4.32 -12.54 0.77
N GLN A 206 3.36 -11.65 0.92
CA GLN A 206 2.41 -11.28 -0.13
C GLN A 206 3.10 -10.53 -1.28
N GLU A 207 4.02 -9.60 -0.97
CA GLU A 207 4.81 -8.90 -1.98
C GLU A 207 5.65 -9.86 -2.81
N ARG A 208 6.29 -10.84 -2.15
CA ARG A 208 7.05 -11.89 -2.82
C ARG A 208 6.20 -12.69 -3.80
N THR A 209 5.05 -13.17 -3.36
CA THR A 209 4.17 -13.99 -4.21
C THR A 209 3.64 -13.20 -5.41
N ILE A 210 3.27 -11.93 -5.21
CA ILE A 210 2.87 -11.04 -6.32
C ILE A 210 4.04 -10.82 -7.29
N ALA A 211 5.25 -10.61 -6.78
CA ALA A 211 6.44 -10.40 -7.62
C ALA A 211 6.76 -11.65 -8.47
N GLU A 212 6.62 -12.87 -7.92
CA GLU A 212 6.80 -14.14 -8.64
C GLU A 212 5.77 -14.30 -9.77
N VAL A 213 4.51 -13.91 -9.56
CA VAL A 213 3.48 -13.92 -10.61
C VAL A 213 3.81 -12.91 -11.71
N ILE A 214 4.20 -11.67 -11.34
CA ILE A 214 4.60 -10.64 -12.29
C ILE A 214 5.83 -11.09 -13.11
N GLN A 215 6.80 -11.74 -12.50
CA GLN A 215 7.95 -12.32 -13.20
C GLN A 215 7.50 -13.33 -14.26
N ALA A 216 6.56 -14.21 -13.92
CA ALA A 216 6.03 -15.21 -14.86
C ALA A 216 5.25 -14.55 -16.01
N ASP A 217 4.43 -13.53 -15.72
CA ASP A 217 3.67 -12.80 -16.73
C ASP A 217 4.59 -12.06 -17.71
N LEU A 218 5.62 -11.37 -17.20
CA LEU A 218 6.57 -10.63 -18.03
C LEU A 218 7.46 -11.55 -18.88
N ALA A 219 7.79 -12.73 -18.38
CA ALA A 219 8.53 -13.73 -19.13
C ALA A 219 7.76 -14.21 -20.39
N GLN A 220 6.41 -14.27 -20.34
CA GLN A 220 5.57 -14.63 -21.49
C GLN A 220 5.68 -13.65 -22.66
N VAL A 221 6.10 -12.42 -22.39
CA VAL A 221 6.27 -11.38 -23.42
C VAL A 221 7.75 -11.09 -23.74
N GLY A 222 8.67 -11.90 -23.19
CA GLY A 222 10.11 -11.81 -23.45
C GLY A 222 10.85 -10.76 -22.62
N ILE A 223 10.29 -10.37 -21.49
CA ILE A 223 10.95 -9.49 -20.49
C ILE A 223 11.42 -10.39 -19.34
N LYS A 224 12.73 -10.42 -19.08
CA LYS A 224 13.32 -11.13 -17.95
C LYS A 224 13.29 -10.26 -16.72
N VAL A 225 12.75 -10.80 -15.62
CA VAL A 225 12.72 -10.13 -14.32
C VAL A 225 13.62 -10.87 -13.34
N ASN A 226 14.56 -10.17 -12.72
CA ASN A 226 15.36 -10.67 -11.62
C ASN A 226 14.75 -10.15 -10.31
N LEU A 227 14.32 -11.07 -9.44
CA LEU A 227 13.64 -10.74 -8.19
C LEU A 227 14.65 -10.55 -7.05
N PHE A 228 14.51 -9.48 -6.29
CA PHE A 228 15.33 -9.16 -5.13
C PHE A 228 14.44 -8.84 -3.93
N GLY A 229 14.34 -9.79 -3.00
CA GLY A 229 13.75 -9.55 -1.69
C GLY A 229 14.78 -8.93 -0.76
N GLU A 230 14.50 -7.74 -0.26
CA GLU A 230 15.41 -7.02 0.65
C GLU A 230 14.78 -6.83 2.02
N GLU A 231 15.63 -6.75 3.05
CA GLU A 231 15.21 -6.31 4.38
C GLU A 231 14.70 -4.87 4.28
N LYS A 232 13.70 -4.52 5.12
CA LYS A 232 12.94 -3.27 5.01
C LYS A 232 13.82 -2.02 4.94
N GLN A 233 14.89 -1.93 5.73
CA GLN A 233 15.74 -0.74 5.70
C GLN A 233 16.55 -0.63 4.40
N ILE A 234 17.08 -1.74 3.90
CA ILE A 234 17.81 -1.80 2.63
C ILE A 234 16.86 -1.42 1.47
N PHE A 235 15.64 -1.96 1.49
CA PHE A 235 14.59 -1.63 0.54
C PHE A 235 14.27 -0.12 0.53
N LEU A 236 14.16 0.52 1.71
CA LEU A 236 13.93 1.96 1.82
C LEU A 236 15.13 2.79 1.34
N ASP A 237 16.35 2.33 1.58
CA ASP A 237 17.57 3.02 1.12
C ASP A 237 17.68 2.94 -0.42
N ARG A 238 17.24 1.83 -1.02
CA ARG A 238 17.11 1.69 -2.47
C ARG A 238 16.08 2.63 -3.06
N GLN A 239 14.93 2.82 -2.39
CA GLN A 239 13.95 3.85 -2.76
C GLN A 239 14.58 5.24 -2.82
N ARG A 240 15.33 5.60 -1.79
CA ARG A 240 15.99 6.93 -1.69
C ARG A 240 17.04 7.14 -2.77
N SER A 241 17.81 6.11 -3.09
CA SER A 241 18.88 6.21 -4.10
C SER A 241 18.35 6.16 -5.54
N GLY A 242 17.15 5.61 -5.76
CA GLY A 242 16.63 5.34 -7.12
C GLY A 242 17.34 4.18 -7.82
N ASP A 243 18.02 3.30 -7.07
CA ASP A 243 18.74 2.16 -7.66
C ASP A 243 17.82 0.94 -7.80
N PHE A 244 16.80 1.08 -8.61
CA PHE A 244 15.85 0.02 -8.99
C PHE A 244 15.36 0.24 -10.42
N ASP A 245 15.00 -0.84 -11.11
CA ASP A 245 14.27 -0.79 -12.38
C ASP A 245 12.77 -0.85 -12.10
N LEU A 246 12.33 -1.88 -11.36
CA LEU A 246 11.00 -2.05 -10.82
C LEU A 246 11.06 -2.09 -9.29
N GLN A 247 10.07 -1.51 -8.62
CA GLN A 247 9.95 -1.58 -7.18
C GLN A 247 8.49 -1.71 -6.75
N TYR A 248 8.24 -2.58 -5.78
CA TYR A 248 6.93 -2.69 -5.16
C TYR A 248 6.59 -1.44 -4.36
N ALA A 249 5.36 -0.95 -4.49
CA ALA A 249 4.89 0.23 -3.80
C ALA A 249 3.46 0.04 -3.28
N LEU A 250 3.19 0.66 -2.14
CA LEU A 250 1.85 0.87 -1.61
C LEU A 250 1.63 2.37 -1.47
N SER A 251 0.55 2.90 -2.01
CA SER A 251 0.19 4.30 -1.78
C SER A 251 -0.15 4.51 -0.31
N TRP A 252 0.10 5.71 0.18
CA TRP A 252 -0.08 6.04 1.59
C TRP A 252 -0.59 7.46 1.74
N GLY A 253 -1.05 7.80 2.91
CA GLY A 253 -1.50 9.15 3.24
C GLY A 253 -2.58 9.12 4.31
N ALA A 254 -2.66 10.18 5.06
CA ALA A 254 -3.73 10.44 6.01
C ALA A 254 -4.20 11.88 5.86
N PRO A 255 -5.48 12.07 5.94
CA PRO A 255 -6.60 11.20 5.66
C PRO A 255 -6.91 11.21 4.15
N TYR A 256 -7.21 10.16 3.56
CA TYR A 256 -7.89 9.85 2.28
C TYR A 256 -7.92 10.91 1.15
N ASP A 257 -7.19 11.99 1.31
CA ASP A 257 -6.93 13.01 0.31
C ASP A 257 -5.67 12.58 -0.46
N PRO A 258 -5.65 12.57 -1.79
CA PRO A 258 -4.47 12.23 -2.56
C PRO A 258 -3.29 13.18 -2.28
N GLN A 259 -3.54 14.31 -1.62
CA GLN A 259 -2.57 15.37 -1.34
C GLN A 259 -1.31 14.85 -0.64
N SER A 260 -1.45 14.01 0.39
CA SER A 260 -0.30 13.46 1.11
C SER A 260 0.57 12.59 0.21
N TYR A 261 -0.03 11.70 -0.58
CA TYR A 261 0.71 10.84 -1.48
C TYR A 261 1.29 11.61 -2.67
N LEU A 262 0.51 12.50 -3.30
CA LEU A 262 1.01 13.34 -4.38
C LEU A 262 2.15 14.25 -3.91
N SER A 263 2.10 14.78 -2.67
CA SER A 263 3.19 15.61 -2.12
C SER A 263 4.52 14.85 -2.04
N SER A 264 4.49 13.55 -1.76
CA SER A 264 5.68 12.70 -1.67
C SER A 264 6.41 12.55 -3.01
N TRP A 265 5.70 12.71 -4.14
CA TRP A 265 6.29 12.66 -5.46
C TRP A 265 7.29 13.80 -5.73
N ARG A 266 7.27 14.85 -4.91
CA ARG A 266 8.21 15.97 -4.95
C ARG A 266 9.39 15.83 -3.99
N ILE A 267 9.44 14.74 -3.22
CA ILE A 267 10.44 14.53 -2.17
C ILE A 267 11.48 13.51 -2.64
N PRO A 268 12.75 13.89 -2.81
CA PRO A 268 13.80 13.01 -3.35
C PRO A 268 14.00 11.69 -2.59
N ALA A 269 13.61 11.64 -1.32
CA ALA A 269 13.74 10.44 -0.50
C ALA A 269 12.70 9.34 -0.80
N HIS A 270 11.71 9.62 -1.67
CA HIS A 270 10.66 8.66 -2.02
C HIS A 270 10.92 7.99 -3.37
N GLY A 271 10.57 6.70 -3.46
CA GLY A 271 10.67 5.92 -4.70
C GLY A 271 9.85 6.52 -5.84
N ASP A 272 8.70 7.10 -5.53
CA ASP A 272 7.83 7.81 -6.49
C ASP A 272 8.55 8.95 -7.20
N TYR A 273 9.27 9.79 -6.44
CA TYR A 273 10.10 10.87 -7.00
C TYR A 273 11.18 10.29 -7.91
N GLN A 274 11.89 9.28 -7.44
CA GLN A 274 12.99 8.65 -8.17
C GLN A 274 12.50 7.98 -9.47
N ALA A 275 11.35 7.31 -9.42
CA ALA A 275 10.75 6.67 -10.59
C ALA A 275 10.38 7.68 -11.68
N GLN A 276 9.99 8.90 -11.32
CA GLN A 276 9.54 9.94 -12.23
C GLN A 276 10.67 10.81 -12.81
N LEU A 277 11.89 10.74 -12.29
CA LEU A 277 12.99 11.66 -12.64
C LEU A 277 13.40 11.66 -14.12
N GLY A 278 13.14 10.60 -14.86
CA GLY A 278 13.40 10.51 -16.29
C GLY A 278 12.27 11.07 -17.16
N LEU A 279 11.16 11.52 -16.58
CA LEU A 279 10.06 12.09 -17.35
C LEU A 279 10.42 13.49 -17.85
N PRO A 280 10.18 13.80 -19.14
CA PRO A 280 10.49 15.11 -19.69
C PRO A 280 9.67 16.26 -19.09
N ASN A 281 8.53 15.92 -18.48
CA ASN A 281 7.60 16.86 -17.87
C ASN A 281 7.58 16.80 -16.32
N LYS A 282 8.61 16.20 -15.69
CA LYS A 282 8.69 16.06 -14.22
C LYS A 282 8.54 17.38 -13.49
N GLU A 283 9.23 18.43 -13.94
CA GLU A 283 9.11 19.76 -13.33
C GLU A 283 7.70 20.36 -13.44
N LYS A 284 6.99 20.08 -14.55
CA LYS A 284 5.58 20.51 -14.69
C LYS A 284 4.69 19.78 -13.70
N ILE A 285 4.88 18.46 -13.54
CA ILE A 285 4.14 17.65 -12.55
C ILE A 285 4.36 18.20 -11.15
N ASP A 286 5.61 18.50 -10.78
CA ASP A 286 5.95 19.05 -9.47
C ASP A 286 5.29 20.42 -9.20
N ARG A 287 5.20 21.27 -10.22
CA ARG A 287 4.47 22.56 -10.13
C ARG A 287 2.98 22.32 -9.92
N LEU A 288 2.35 21.48 -10.75
CA LEU A 288 0.91 21.17 -10.62
C LEU A 288 0.56 20.61 -9.23
N ILE A 289 1.41 19.76 -8.67
CA ILE A 289 1.23 19.25 -7.30
C ILE A 289 1.36 20.41 -6.31
N GLY A 290 2.34 21.32 -6.49
CA GLY A 290 2.49 22.50 -5.66
C GLY A 290 1.26 23.41 -5.68
N ASP A 291 0.72 23.65 -6.85
CA ASP A 291 -0.49 24.46 -7.04
C ASP A 291 -1.71 23.78 -6.38
N PHE A 292 -1.86 22.46 -6.54
CA PHE A 292 -2.91 21.68 -5.88
C PHE A 292 -2.86 21.79 -4.35
N MET A 293 -1.66 21.80 -3.76
CA MET A 293 -1.50 21.86 -2.30
C MET A 293 -1.99 23.16 -1.69
N ILE A 294 -2.04 24.24 -2.44
CA ILE A 294 -2.43 25.58 -1.95
C ILE A 294 -3.75 26.10 -2.53
N GLU A 295 -4.30 25.42 -3.54
CA GLU A 295 -5.57 25.82 -4.16
C GLU A 295 -6.73 25.54 -3.19
N MET A 296 -7.63 26.51 -3.05
CA MET A 296 -8.80 26.47 -2.16
C MET A 296 -10.12 26.26 -2.92
N ASN A 297 -10.12 26.47 -4.23
CA ASN A 297 -11.30 26.26 -5.07
C ASN A 297 -11.41 24.80 -5.50
N GLU A 298 -12.50 24.12 -5.17
CA GLU A 298 -12.72 22.70 -5.40
C GLU A 298 -12.66 22.30 -6.89
N ASP A 299 -13.24 23.11 -7.78
CA ASP A 299 -13.24 22.82 -9.22
C ASP A 299 -11.81 22.90 -9.79
N LYS A 300 -11.02 23.85 -9.33
CA LYS A 300 -9.62 23.97 -9.72
C LYS A 300 -8.78 22.85 -9.15
N ARG A 301 -9.02 22.44 -7.90
CA ARG A 301 -8.38 21.26 -7.29
C ARG A 301 -8.64 20.01 -8.13
N GLN A 302 -9.91 19.78 -8.50
CA GLN A 302 -10.29 18.68 -9.37
C GLN A 302 -9.56 18.73 -10.71
N ALA A 303 -9.49 19.87 -11.36
CA ALA A 303 -8.81 20.05 -12.64
C ALA A 303 -7.29 19.79 -12.55
N LEU A 304 -6.65 20.23 -11.46
CA LEU A 304 -5.23 20.00 -11.20
C LEU A 304 -4.95 18.50 -11.00
N VAL A 305 -5.72 17.82 -10.15
CA VAL A 305 -5.56 16.38 -9.91
C VAL A 305 -5.83 15.59 -11.18
N SER A 306 -6.88 15.89 -11.93
CA SER A 306 -7.15 15.25 -13.22
C SER A 306 -5.95 15.35 -14.17
N THR A 307 -5.37 16.54 -14.31
CA THR A 307 -4.19 16.76 -15.17
C THR A 307 -2.97 15.98 -14.68
N ILE A 308 -2.73 15.94 -13.37
CA ILE A 308 -1.63 15.17 -12.76
C ILE A 308 -1.81 13.67 -13.04
N LEU A 309 -3.00 13.14 -12.75
CA LEU A 309 -3.30 11.73 -12.92
C LEU A 309 -3.24 11.28 -14.38
N GLU A 310 -3.81 12.04 -15.30
CA GLU A 310 -3.72 11.78 -16.74
C GLU A 310 -2.26 11.76 -17.21
N THR A 311 -1.47 12.73 -16.77
CA THR A 311 -0.05 12.84 -17.16
C THR A 311 0.76 11.64 -16.69
N ILE A 312 0.61 11.25 -15.44
CA ILE A 312 1.33 10.11 -14.85
C ILE A 312 0.82 8.79 -15.39
N HIS A 313 -0.49 8.64 -15.57
CA HIS A 313 -1.08 7.45 -16.14
C HIS A 313 -0.58 7.20 -17.58
N ASN A 314 -0.54 8.25 -18.41
CA ASN A 314 -0.06 8.15 -19.79
C ASN A 314 1.46 7.95 -19.90
N ALA A 315 2.20 8.21 -18.83
CA ALA A 315 3.63 7.92 -18.76
C ALA A 315 3.93 6.48 -18.35
N ASP A 316 2.91 5.71 -17.89
CA ASP A 316 3.01 4.33 -17.40
C ASP A 316 4.17 4.14 -16.38
N VAL A 317 4.33 5.11 -15.46
CA VAL A 317 5.32 5.04 -14.36
C VAL A 317 4.87 4.09 -13.28
N TYR A 318 3.55 3.94 -13.12
CA TYR A 318 2.92 3.04 -12.17
C TYR A 318 2.15 1.95 -12.92
N VAL A 319 2.33 0.71 -12.48
CA VAL A 319 1.43 -0.38 -12.84
C VAL A 319 0.62 -0.73 -11.60
N PRO A 320 -0.61 -0.20 -11.46
CA PRO A 320 -1.50 -0.52 -10.36
C PRO A 320 -1.85 -2.02 -10.39
N ILE A 321 -1.90 -2.66 -9.23
CA ILE A 321 -2.18 -4.10 -9.09
C ILE A 321 -3.55 -4.32 -8.44
N SER A 322 -3.74 -3.81 -7.22
CA SER A 322 -4.99 -3.94 -6.47
C SER A 322 -5.24 -2.74 -5.57
N TYR A 323 -6.49 -2.55 -5.19
CA TYR A 323 -6.88 -1.60 -4.16
C TYR A 323 -6.86 -2.30 -2.80
N SER A 324 -5.92 -1.87 -1.95
CA SER A 324 -5.76 -2.40 -0.61
C SER A 324 -6.86 -1.89 0.33
N ARG A 325 -7.23 -2.75 1.28
CA ARG A 325 -8.26 -2.48 2.31
C ARG A 325 -7.66 -2.70 3.68
N THR A 326 -8.05 -1.91 4.67
CA THR A 326 -7.80 -2.27 6.07
C THR A 326 -8.63 -3.50 6.42
N LYS A 327 -8.03 -4.39 7.17
CA LYS A 327 -8.59 -5.68 7.56
C LYS A 327 -8.65 -5.73 9.09
N ALA A 328 -9.79 -6.13 9.63
CA ALA A 328 -9.95 -6.37 11.05
C ALA A 328 -10.41 -7.81 11.29
N VAL A 329 -9.72 -8.52 12.17
CA VAL A 329 -10.12 -9.84 12.64
C VAL A 329 -10.27 -9.76 14.14
N HIS A 330 -11.45 -10.12 14.67
CA HIS A 330 -11.74 -9.94 16.07
C HIS A 330 -12.64 -11.03 16.63
N THR A 331 -12.64 -11.14 17.96
CA THR A 331 -13.55 -12.03 18.68
C THR A 331 -15.01 -11.63 18.42
N PRO A 332 -15.95 -12.57 18.33
CA PRO A 332 -17.36 -12.25 18.08
C PRO A 332 -18.01 -11.40 19.18
N SER A 333 -17.45 -11.39 20.39
CA SER A 333 -17.89 -10.57 21.53
C SER A 333 -17.52 -9.09 21.40
N LEU A 334 -16.46 -8.76 20.65
CA LEU A 334 -16.09 -7.38 20.38
C LEU A 334 -16.98 -6.81 19.27
N LYS A 335 -17.69 -5.73 19.56
CA LYS A 335 -18.62 -5.04 18.66
C LYS A 335 -18.15 -3.62 18.37
N GLY A 336 -18.74 -3.00 17.35
CA GLY A 336 -18.43 -1.62 16.97
C GLY A 336 -17.06 -1.48 16.31
N VAL A 337 -16.51 -2.60 15.78
CA VAL A 337 -15.29 -2.57 14.96
C VAL A 337 -15.64 -1.95 13.62
N ASP A 338 -15.03 -0.82 13.32
CA ASP A 338 -15.29 -0.02 12.14
C ASP A 338 -13.94 0.47 11.56
N PHE A 339 -13.98 1.25 10.48
CA PHE A 339 -12.81 1.75 9.81
C PHE A 339 -12.89 3.27 9.66
N LYS A 340 -11.76 3.93 9.85
CA LYS A 340 -11.60 5.34 9.53
C LYS A 340 -11.06 5.48 8.11
N VAL A 341 -11.11 6.70 7.61
CA VAL A 341 -10.54 7.08 6.32
C VAL A 341 -9.02 6.86 6.30
N SER A 342 -8.34 7.04 7.42
CA SER A 342 -6.92 6.74 7.57
C SER A 342 -6.70 5.30 8.01
N GLN A 343 -5.87 4.56 7.27
CA GLN A 343 -5.44 3.20 7.62
C GLN A 343 -4.64 3.12 8.94
N TYR A 344 -4.15 4.25 9.44
CA TYR A 344 -3.36 4.34 10.68
C TYR A 344 -4.21 4.63 11.92
N GLU A 345 -5.51 4.85 11.73
CA GLU A 345 -6.43 5.18 12.83
C GLU A 345 -7.35 4.01 13.14
N ILE A 346 -7.25 3.51 14.37
CA ILE A 346 -8.14 2.46 14.87
C ILE A 346 -9.22 3.11 15.73
N PRO A 347 -10.51 3.02 15.36
CA PRO A 347 -11.61 3.70 16.05
C PRO A 347 -12.04 2.97 17.34
N PHE A 348 -11.17 2.88 18.32
CA PHE A 348 -11.46 2.22 19.59
C PHE A 348 -12.64 2.85 20.34
N GLU A 349 -12.98 4.09 20.08
CA GLU A 349 -14.09 4.82 20.71
C GLU A 349 -15.45 4.24 20.38
N SER A 350 -15.62 3.57 19.22
CA SER A 350 -16.86 2.90 18.84
C SER A 350 -16.97 1.48 19.38
N MET A 351 -15.86 0.90 19.83
CA MET A 351 -15.78 -0.52 20.21
C MET A 351 -16.33 -0.77 21.61
N TYR A 352 -16.94 -1.95 21.80
CA TYR A 352 -17.43 -2.41 23.10
C TYR A 352 -17.60 -3.93 23.11
N PHE A 353 -17.61 -4.52 24.31
CA PHE A 353 -17.99 -5.91 24.50
C PHE A 353 -19.49 -6.03 24.78
N GLU A 354 -20.17 -7.02 24.21
CA GLU A 354 -21.54 -7.37 24.55
C GLU A 354 -21.62 -7.83 26.00
N SER A 355 -22.62 -7.32 26.73
CA SER A 355 -22.83 -7.62 28.16
C SER A 355 -22.98 -9.13 28.36
N GLY A 356 -22.03 -9.76 29.05
CA GLY A 356 -22.00 -11.21 29.33
C GLY A 356 -20.61 -11.84 29.22
N ASN A 357 -19.69 -11.22 28.49
CA ASN A 357 -18.32 -11.71 28.24
C ASN A 357 -17.30 -10.59 28.47
N GLN A 358 -17.30 -9.94 29.61
CA GLN A 358 -16.12 -9.15 30.01
C GLN A 358 -15.11 -10.11 30.63
N PRO A 359 -13.85 -10.18 30.11
CA PRO A 359 -12.76 -10.93 30.72
C PRO A 359 -12.38 -10.38 32.09
#